data_ba09110f9d328522355f26007c61d8ed
#
_entry.id   ba09110f9d328522355f26007c61d8ed
#
_cell.length_a   1.000
_cell.length_b   1.000
_cell.length_c   1.000
_cell.angle_alpha   90.00
_cell.angle_beta   90.00
_cell.angle_gamma   90.00
#
_symmetry.space_group_name_H-M   'P 1'
#
loop_
_entity.id
_entity.type
_entity.pdbx_description
1 polymer ?
#
loop_
_entity_poly.entity_id
_entity_poly.type
_entity_poly.pdbx_seq_one_letter_code
_entity_poly.pdbx_strand_id
1 'polypeptide(L)'
;FKNDEYLGERIEGRQPCYTNEDIITAIENYVIWKVESGIAAGQRIGREIVTIDIAQPDNASFCTCDDCRAVFNKEGCNTGAVLMMTNRAAAVLAEAYPGVYVSMLAYHGTDAPPKTVRPLDNVRISYCFYISNGDFYCNTHHIDDENCPGNFKMNRLFKKWTEMSPNVDVWYYPFQWYNVAFQDPVFDSLYYDMKYLASQNIGGIMCLTSNSTVSLLASLKSYLASRLAWDASITEAEYYAYALEWFRIVYGEDSGENAYTYFRMCETANDILDECCCFFHYGEDMPGTHHMVDAKYMADNFDFMYELYHDALDVAESAGAEFRVKGYFSGMLYVCIGITYEDRYTNGSAEERAVMAERYRECYDLYVECRRTLTVDTVPVGEHGAVDVPVYLTVPLDLERNPFEYWVVDPI
;
A
#
# COMPACT_ATOMS: atom_id res chain seq x y z
N PHE A 1 -21.55 17.41 -5.17
CA PHE A 1 -22.94 17.37 -5.65
C PHE A 1 -23.87 17.50 -4.46
N LYS A 2 -24.49 18.70 -4.28
CA LYS A 2 -25.42 18.96 -3.18
C LYS A 2 -26.91 18.74 -3.55
N ASN A 3 -27.21 18.24 -4.76
CA ASN A 3 -28.57 18.00 -5.19
C ASN A 3 -28.71 16.57 -5.69
N ASP A 4 -29.37 15.74 -4.89
CA ASP A 4 -29.79 14.37 -5.23
C ASP A 4 -30.77 14.31 -6.44
N GLU A 5 -31.15 15.43 -7.01
CA GLU A 5 -32.08 15.54 -8.14
C GLU A 5 -31.49 15.08 -9.49
N TYR A 6 -30.16 14.99 -9.63
CA TYR A 6 -29.49 14.60 -10.89
C TYR A 6 -29.09 13.14 -11.00
N LEU A 7 -29.15 12.42 -9.92
CA LEU A 7 -28.77 11.01 -9.90
C LEU A 7 -30.06 10.22 -9.65
N GLY A 8 -30.84 9.87 -10.63
CA GLY A 8 -31.91 8.90 -10.45
C GLY A 8 -31.56 7.84 -9.40
N GLU A 9 -32.43 6.99 -8.93
CA GLU A 9 -32.18 6.07 -7.79
C GLU A 9 -30.71 5.64 -7.72
N ARG A 10 -30.00 6.12 -6.70
CA ARG A 10 -28.60 5.80 -6.44
C ARG A 10 -28.52 4.30 -6.19
N ILE A 11 -28.17 3.55 -7.22
CA ILE A 11 -27.87 2.13 -7.05
C ILE A 11 -26.50 2.09 -6.39
N GLU A 12 -26.46 1.94 -5.07
CA GLU A 12 -25.23 1.82 -4.32
C GLU A 12 -24.33 0.73 -4.94
N GLY A 13 -23.06 1.03 -5.06
CA GLY A 13 -22.03 0.07 -5.48
C GLY A 13 -21.90 -0.15 -6.98
N ARG A 14 -22.39 0.73 -7.86
CA ARG A 14 -22.17 0.62 -9.30
C ARG A 14 -21.39 1.79 -9.88
N GLN A 15 -20.70 1.52 -10.98
CA GLN A 15 -20.08 2.54 -11.82
C GLN A 15 -21.18 3.37 -12.54
N PRO A 16 -20.97 4.68 -12.81
CA PRO A 16 -21.89 5.47 -13.62
C PRO A 16 -22.00 4.91 -15.05
N CYS A 17 -23.03 5.32 -15.76
CA CYS A 17 -23.15 5.05 -17.19
C CYS A 17 -22.29 6.05 -17.97
N TYR A 18 -21.13 5.62 -18.43
CA TYR A 18 -20.14 6.47 -19.11
C TYR A 18 -20.52 6.88 -20.55
N THR A 19 -21.64 6.38 -21.06
CA THR A 19 -22.21 6.75 -22.37
C THR A 19 -23.50 7.58 -22.24
N ASN A 20 -23.96 7.87 -21.03
CA ASN A 20 -25.14 8.69 -20.79
C ASN A 20 -24.79 10.17 -20.90
N GLU A 21 -25.43 10.90 -21.81
CA GLU A 21 -25.13 12.31 -22.09
C GLU A 21 -25.41 13.23 -20.89
N ASP A 22 -26.42 12.95 -20.05
CA ASP A 22 -26.69 13.76 -18.87
C ASP A 22 -25.56 13.64 -17.83
N ILE A 23 -25.01 12.42 -17.66
CA ILE A 23 -23.85 12.16 -16.79
C ILE A 23 -22.60 12.84 -17.35
N ILE A 24 -22.37 12.71 -18.66
CA ILE A 24 -21.22 13.36 -19.34
C ILE A 24 -21.30 14.88 -19.14
N THR A 25 -22.46 15.48 -19.38
CA THR A 25 -22.71 16.93 -19.18
C THR A 25 -22.48 17.34 -17.71
N ALA A 26 -22.92 16.50 -16.76
CA ALA A 26 -22.67 16.77 -15.33
C ALA A 26 -21.18 16.75 -14.99
N ILE A 27 -20.39 15.86 -15.60
CA ILE A 27 -18.94 15.81 -15.42
C ILE A 27 -18.24 17.00 -16.10
N GLU A 28 -18.65 17.38 -17.32
CA GLU A 28 -18.17 18.58 -17.99
C GLU A 28 -18.36 19.84 -17.11
N ASN A 29 -19.54 20.01 -16.52
CA ASN A 29 -19.84 21.09 -15.60
C ASN A 29 -19.03 20.98 -14.29
N TYR A 30 -18.86 19.77 -13.78
CA TYR A 30 -18.07 19.52 -12.56
C TYR A 30 -16.62 19.96 -12.72
N VAL A 31 -15.95 19.60 -13.82
CA VAL A 31 -14.53 19.93 -14.00
C VAL A 31 -14.33 21.45 -14.11
N ILE A 32 -15.23 22.18 -14.77
CA ILE A 32 -15.21 23.65 -14.81
C ILE A 32 -15.40 24.23 -13.40
N TRP A 33 -16.46 23.82 -12.70
CA TRP A 33 -16.72 24.27 -11.32
C TRP A 33 -15.54 23.97 -10.39
N LYS A 34 -14.88 22.82 -10.55
CA LYS A 34 -13.77 22.43 -9.72
C LYS A 34 -12.55 23.33 -9.92
N VAL A 35 -12.27 23.73 -11.18
CA VAL A 35 -11.21 24.70 -11.48
C VAL A 35 -11.54 26.05 -10.88
N GLU A 36 -12.75 26.56 -11.09
CA GLU A 36 -13.20 27.85 -10.56
C GLU A 36 -13.13 27.90 -9.02
N SER A 37 -13.61 26.85 -8.37
CA SER A 37 -13.53 26.69 -6.91
C SER A 37 -12.08 26.63 -6.42
N GLY A 38 -11.22 25.94 -7.12
CA GLY A 38 -9.82 25.82 -6.80
C GLY A 38 -9.03 27.11 -7.05
N ILE A 39 -9.32 27.84 -8.14
CA ILE A 39 -8.74 29.16 -8.38
C ILE A 39 -9.12 30.10 -7.23
N ALA A 40 -10.39 30.12 -6.82
CA ALA A 40 -10.84 30.91 -5.68
C ALA A 40 -10.12 30.53 -4.37
N ALA A 41 -9.86 29.25 -4.15
CA ALA A 41 -9.07 28.76 -3.02
C ALA A 41 -7.57 29.07 -3.19
N GLY A 42 -7.03 28.93 -4.41
CA GLY A 42 -5.65 29.23 -4.76
C GLY A 42 -5.26 30.68 -4.60
N GLN A 43 -6.16 31.60 -4.93
CA GLN A 43 -5.96 33.03 -4.69
C GLN A 43 -5.74 33.35 -3.21
N ARG A 44 -6.34 32.58 -2.30
CA ARG A 44 -6.16 32.75 -0.84
C ARG A 44 -4.86 32.12 -0.32
N ILE A 45 -4.37 31.08 -0.97
CA ILE A 45 -3.21 30.29 -0.51
C ILE A 45 -2.03 30.29 -1.49
N GLY A 46 -2.14 31.00 -2.63
CA GLY A 46 -1.07 31.11 -3.62
C GLY A 46 -0.73 29.81 -4.38
N ARG A 47 -1.73 28.90 -4.54
CA ARG A 47 -1.55 27.64 -5.28
C ARG A 47 -2.25 27.68 -6.64
N GLU A 48 -1.64 27.09 -7.63
CA GLU A 48 -2.23 26.84 -8.95
C GLU A 48 -2.87 25.45 -9.01
N ILE A 49 -3.94 25.34 -9.80
CA ILE A 49 -4.57 24.06 -10.09
C ILE A 49 -4.03 23.58 -11.44
N VAL A 50 -3.41 22.40 -11.42
CA VAL A 50 -2.83 21.83 -12.63
C VAL A 50 -3.65 20.66 -13.15
N THR A 51 -4.28 19.86 -12.28
CA THR A 51 -5.02 18.64 -12.66
C THR A 51 -6.31 18.52 -11.87
N ILE A 52 -7.41 18.19 -12.57
CA ILE A 52 -8.70 17.83 -11.97
C ILE A 52 -8.87 16.32 -12.08
N ASP A 53 -9.03 15.65 -10.96
CA ASP A 53 -9.25 14.23 -10.90
C ASP A 53 -10.74 13.88 -11.02
N ILE A 54 -11.06 12.93 -11.90
CA ILE A 54 -12.40 12.36 -12.13
C ILE A 54 -12.35 10.83 -11.97
N ALA A 55 -11.71 10.37 -10.90
CA ALA A 55 -11.57 8.95 -10.60
C ALA A 55 -12.93 8.24 -10.57
N GLN A 56 -12.95 7.02 -11.09
CA GLN A 56 -14.12 6.14 -10.97
C GLN A 56 -14.30 5.64 -9.53
N PRO A 57 -15.53 5.21 -9.15
CA PRO A 57 -15.77 4.52 -7.89
C PRO A 57 -14.92 3.23 -7.76
N ASP A 58 -14.57 2.88 -6.52
CA ASP A 58 -13.72 1.74 -6.19
C ASP A 58 -14.48 0.40 -6.31
N ASN A 59 -14.83 0.04 -7.53
CA ASN A 59 -15.45 -1.24 -7.87
C ASN A 59 -15.36 -1.52 -9.37
N ALA A 60 -15.61 -2.78 -9.77
CA ALA A 60 -15.64 -3.23 -11.15
C ALA A 60 -17.05 -3.42 -11.73
N SER A 61 -18.10 -2.87 -11.10
CA SER A 61 -19.51 -3.04 -11.50
C SER A 61 -19.92 -2.05 -12.59
N PHE A 62 -19.34 -2.18 -13.77
CA PHE A 62 -19.59 -1.30 -14.92
C PHE A 62 -21.02 -1.40 -15.46
N CYS A 63 -21.49 -0.32 -16.08
CA CYS A 63 -22.77 -0.27 -16.75
C CYS A 63 -22.83 -1.26 -17.93
N THR A 64 -23.94 -1.99 -18.01
CA THR A 64 -24.17 -3.01 -19.05
C THR A 64 -25.30 -2.65 -20.02
N CYS A 65 -25.66 -1.37 -20.15
CA CYS A 65 -26.60 -0.91 -21.17
C CYS A 65 -26.05 -1.17 -22.58
N ASP A 66 -26.90 -1.10 -23.60
CA ASP A 66 -26.52 -1.44 -24.97
C ASP A 66 -25.38 -0.57 -25.52
N ASP A 67 -25.38 0.73 -25.18
CA ASP A 67 -24.34 1.67 -25.63
C ASP A 67 -23.00 1.36 -24.94
N CYS A 68 -22.99 1.14 -23.63
CA CYS A 68 -21.75 0.75 -22.92
C CYS A 68 -21.22 -0.59 -23.43
N ARG A 69 -22.09 -1.58 -23.70
CA ARG A 69 -21.70 -2.85 -24.29
C ARG A 69 -21.15 -2.70 -25.71
N ALA A 70 -21.74 -1.83 -26.52
CA ALA A 70 -21.23 -1.56 -27.87
C ALA A 70 -19.80 -0.98 -27.81
N VAL A 71 -19.54 -0.02 -26.91
CA VAL A 71 -18.19 0.52 -26.68
C VAL A 71 -17.24 -0.58 -26.18
N PHE A 72 -17.65 -1.36 -25.17
CA PHE A 72 -16.82 -2.45 -24.65
C PHE A 72 -16.43 -3.45 -25.76
N ASN A 73 -17.40 -3.88 -26.59
CA ASN A 73 -17.12 -4.83 -27.68
C ASN A 73 -16.17 -4.26 -28.74
N LYS A 74 -16.27 -2.97 -29.02
CA LYS A 74 -15.38 -2.28 -29.96
C LYS A 74 -13.98 -2.09 -29.38
N GLU A 75 -13.88 -1.60 -28.18
CA GLU A 75 -12.61 -1.22 -27.54
C GLU A 75 -11.92 -2.40 -26.82
N GLY A 76 -12.66 -3.47 -26.50
CA GLY A 76 -12.16 -4.67 -25.82
C GLY A 76 -11.99 -4.53 -24.30
N CYS A 77 -12.40 -3.40 -23.73
CA CYS A 77 -12.31 -3.11 -22.30
C CYS A 77 -13.28 -1.98 -21.90
N ASN A 78 -13.57 -1.85 -20.60
CA ASN A 78 -14.42 -0.77 -20.07
C ASN A 78 -13.76 0.61 -20.17
N THR A 79 -12.45 0.64 -20.23
CA THR A 79 -11.64 1.88 -20.33
C THR A 79 -12.06 2.74 -21.52
N GLY A 80 -12.54 2.10 -22.61
CA GLY A 80 -13.03 2.84 -23.79
C GLY A 80 -14.10 3.86 -23.43
N ALA A 81 -15.14 3.46 -22.71
CA ALA A 81 -16.22 4.35 -22.30
C ALA A 81 -15.78 5.41 -21.28
N VAL A 82 -14.96 5.00 -20.31
CA VAL A 82 -14.40 5.92 -19.30
C VAL A 82 -13.54 6.99 -19.96
N LEU A 83 -12.64 6.60 -20.87
CA LEU A 83 -11.76 7.54 -21.56
C LEU A 83 -12.52 8.45 -22.54
N MET A 84 -13.59 7.97 -23.18
CA MET A 84 -14.45 8.82 -24.00
C MET A 84 -15.07 9.95 -23.16
N MET A 85 -15.61 9.65 -21.98
CA MET A 85 -16.15 10.66 -21.06
C MET A 85 -15.04 11.59 -20.56
N THR A 86 -13.88 11.04 -20.19
CA THR A 86 -12.72 11.83 -19.75
C THR A 86 -12.26 12.80 -20.83
N ASN A 87 -12.20 12.36 -22.09
CA ASN A 87 -11.86 13.23 -23.23
C ASN A 87 -12.88 14.37 -23.41
N ARG A 88 -14.18 14.13 -23.18
CA ARG A 88 -15.21 15.18 -23.23
C ARG A 88 -14.93 16.24 -22.14
N ALA A 89 -14.68 15.82 -20.91
CA ALA A 89 -14.31 16.71 -19.82
C ALA A 89 -13.00 17.47 -20.10
N ALA A 90 -12.01 16.80 -20.68
CA ALA A 90 -10.75 17.41 -21.06
C ALA A 90 -10.90 18.45 -22.17
N ALA A 91 -11.78 18.20 -23.14
CA ALA A 91 -12.04 19.14 -24.24
C ALA A 91 -12.64 20.47 -23.75
N VAL A 92 -13.64 20.42 -22.86
CA VAL A 92 -14.22 21.67 -22.30
C VAL A 92 -13.23 22.44 -21.44
N LEU A 93 -12.33 21.73 -20.72
CA LEU A 93 -11.24 22.38 -19.96
C LEU A 93 -10.19 22.97 -20.86
N ALA A 94 -9.81 22.31 -21.95
CA ALA A 94 -8.83 22.84 -22.90
C ALA A 94 -9.27 24.17 -23.51
N GLU A 95 -10.58 24.34 -23.73
CA GLU A 95 -11.19 25.58 -24.25
C GLU A 95 -11.23 26.66 -23.17
N ALA A 96 -11.72 26.33 -21.96
CA ALA A 96 -11.98 27.32 -20.91
C ALA A 96 -10.72 27.65 -20.09
N TYR A 97 -9.85 26.69 -19.85
CA TYR A 97 -8.66 26.78 -18.98
C TYR A 97 -7.47 26.05 -19.61
N PRO A 98 -6.84 26.61 -20.66
CA PRO A 98 -5.67 26.00 -21.31
C PRO A 98 -4.56 25.70 -20.29
N GLY A 99 -4.00 24.49 -20.34
CA GLY A 99 -2.93 24.04 -19.44
C GLY A 99 -3.41 23.30 -18.19
N VAL A 100 -4.74 23.19 -17.98
CA VAL A 100 -5.30 22.34 -16.94
C VAL A 100 -5.56 20.93 -17.49
N TYR A 101 -5.16 19.93 -16.73
CA TYR A 101 -5.34 18.53 -17.06
C TYR A 101 -6.57 17.92 -16.37
N VAL A 102 -7.11 16.88 -16.98
CA VAL A 102 -8.06 15.94 -16.33
C VAL A 102 -7.35 14.62 -16.12
N SER A 103 -7.41 14.05 -14.91
CA SER A 103 -6.90 12.71 -14.64
C SER A 103 -8.02 11.69 -14.50
N MET A 104 -7.71 10.46 -14.93
CA MET A 104 -8.49 9.27 -14.70
C MET A 104 -7.60 8.15 -14.16
N LEU A 105 -8.20 7.19 -13.45
CA LEU A 105 -7.48 6.01 -13.00
C LEU A 105 -7.49 4.92 -14.08
N ALA A 106 -6.36 4.29 -14.32
CA ALA A 106 -6.25 2.99 -14.96
C ALA A 106 -6.20 1.93 -13.86
N TYR A 107 -7.38 1.45 -13.43
CA TYR A 107 -7.59 0.71 -12.19
C TYR A 107 -8.89 -0.09 -12.24
N HIS A 108 -8.96 -1.25 -11.61
CA HIS A 108 -10.19 -2.01 -11.40
C HIS A 108 -11.07 -2.16 -12.65
N GLY A 109 -10.54 -2.81 -13.70
CA GLY A 109 -11.27 -3.06 -14.95
C GLY A 109 -11.16 -1.93 -16.00
N THR A 110 -10.39 -0.87 -15.70
CA THR A 110 -9.90 0.13 -16.65
C THR A 110 -8.37 0.12 -16.78
N ASP A 111 -7.72 -0.89 -16.25
CA ASP A 111 -6.28 -1.11 -16.30
C ASP A 111 -5.74 -1.31 -17.72
N ALA A 112 -6.51 -1.96 -18.59
CA ALA A 112 -6.14 -2.17 -19.98
C ALA A 112 -6.48 -0.96 -20.85
N PRO A 113 -5.55 -0.45 -21.68
CA PRO A 113 -5.87 0.62 -22.62
C PRO A 113 -6.82 0.17 -23.73
N PRO A 114 -7.70 1.06 -24.25
CA PRO A 114 -8.64 0.74 -25.30
C PRO A 114 -7.95 0.59 -26.67
N LYS A 115 -8.59 -0.12 -27.60
CA LYS A 115 -8.03 -0.38 -28.93
C LYS A 115 -7.91 0.86 -29.79
N THR A 116 -8.93 1.71 -29.83
CA THR A 116 -9.03 2.82 -30.80
C THR A 116 -9.15 4.20 -30.17
N VAL A 117 -9.79 4.33 -29.00
CA VAL A 117 -9.88 5.60 -28.29
C VAL A 117 -8.49 6.00 -27.78
N ARG A 118 -8.16 7.28 -27.92
CA ARG A 118 -6.87 7.83 -27.44
C ARG A 118 -7.14 8.97 -26.48
N PRO A 119 -6.33 9.13 -25.42
CA PRO A 119 -6.41 10.29 -24.54
C PRO A 119 -6.05 11.56 -25.30
N LEU A 120 -6.75 12.67 -25.00
CA LEU A 120 -6.35 13.99 -25.45
C LEU A 120 -5.07 14.45 -24.73
N ASP A 121 -4.38 15.44 -25.30
CA ASP A 121 -3.10 15.95 -24.79
C ASP A 121 -3.17 16.47 -23.35
N ASN A 122 -4.34 16.89 -22.88
CA ASN A 122 -4.57 17.33 -21.51
C ASN A 122 -5.27 16.27 -20.63
N VAL A 123 -5.23 15.00 -21.03
CA VAL A 123 -5.64 13.86 -20.19
C VAL A 123 -4.42 13.21 -19.56
N ARG A 124 -4.46 13.01 -18.24
CA ARG A 124 -3.49 12.23 -17.48
C ARG A 124 -4.06 10.87 -17.11
N ILE A 125 -3.26 9.84 -17.25
CA ILE A 125 -3.61 8.48 -16.87
C ILE A 125 -2.85 8.14 -15.60
N SER A 126 -3.55 8.00 -14.47
CA SER A 126 -2.97 7.51 -13.23
C SER A 126 -3.04 5.99 -13.21
N TYR A 127 -1.96 5.33 -13.59
CA TYR A 127 -1.88 3.87 -13.60
C TYR A 127 -1.63 3.34 -12.19
N CYS A 128 -2.54 2.49 -11.73
CA CYS A 128 -2.46 1.90 -10.40
C CYS A 128 -1.88 0.48 -10.46
N PHE A 129 -0.73 0.27 -9.82
CA PHE A 129 -0.18 -1.06 -9.60
C PHE A 129 -0.92 -1.73 -8.43
N TYR A 130 -2.08 -2.33 -8.71
CA TYR A 130 -2.94 -2.84 -7.65
C TYR A 130 -3.58 -4.20 -8.03
N ILE A 131 -4.68 -4.20 -8.75
CA ILE A 131 -5.39 -5.39 -9.23
C ILE A 131 -5.67 -5.25 -10.72
N SER A 132 -5.39 -6.29 -11.49
CA SER A 132 -5.75 -6.40 -12.88
C SER A 132 -6.39 -7.76 -13.18
N ASN A 133 -7.70 -7.76 -13.46
CA ASN A 133 -8.43 -8.98 -13.86
C ASN A 133 -8.25 -10.18 -12.90
N GLY A 134 -8.20 -9.91 -11.58
CA GLY A 134 -8.02 -10.92 -10.56
C GLY A 134 -6.57 -11.25 -10.20
N ASP A 135 -5.59 -10.66 -10.90
CA ASP A 135 -4.19 -10.73 -10.50
C ASP A 135 -3.83 -9.51 -9.68
N PHE A 136 -2.98 -9.71 -8.67
CA PHE A 136 -2.54 -8.68 -7.76
C PHE A 136 -1.11 -8.27 -8.05
N TYR A 137 -0.80 -7.00 -7.79
CA TYR A 137 0.56 -6.53 -7.73
C TYR A 137 1.31 -7.25 -6.60
N CYS A 138 2.49 -7.77 -6.92
CA CYS A 138 3.40 -8.35 -5.96
C CYS A 138 4.42 -7.29 -5.54
N ASN A 139 4.46 -6.95 -4.26
CA ASN A 139 5.41 -5.98 -3.73
C ASN A 139 6.68 -6.62 -3.11
N THR A 140 6.86 -7.93 -3.28
CA THR A 140 8.10 -8.64 -3.00
C THR A 140 9.04 -8.64 -4.20
N HIS A 141 8.50 -8.90 -5.39
CA HIS A 141 9.26 -8.88 -6.63
C HIS A 141 9.19 -7.51 -7.31
N HIS A 142 10.20 -7.20 -8.12
CA HIS A 142 10.25 -5.95 -8.86
C HIS A 142 9.14 -5.86 -9.92
N ILE A 143 8.69 -4.64 -10.22
CA ILE A 143 7.64 -4.37 -11.23
C ILE A 143 7.99 -4.99 -12.59
N ASP A 144 9.26 -5.01 -12.98
CA ASP A 144 9.72 -5.51 -14.27
C ASP A 144 10.16 -6.98 -14.26
N ASP A 145 9.97 -7.70 -13.16
CA ASP A 145 10.26 -9.13 -13.09
C ASP A 145 9.31 -9.94 -13.97
N GLU A 146 9.85 -10.50 -15.05
CA GLU A 146 9.10 -11.32 -15.99
C GLU A 146 8.70 -12.70 -15.43
N ASN A 147 9.32 -13.13 -14.32
CA ASN A 147 9.00 -14.40 -13.67
C ASN A 147 7.86 -14.24 -12.65
N CYS A 148 7.58 -13.03 -12.17
CA CYS A 148 6.45 -12.75 -11.29
C CYS A 148 5.16 -12.59 -12.13
N PRO A 149 4.19 -13.53 -12.08
CA PRO A 149 3.01 -13.49 -12.95
C PRO A 149 2.17 -12.23 -12.79
N GLY A 150 2.02 -11.74 -11.56
CA GLY A 150 1.25 -10.52 -11.26
C GLY A 150 1.92 -9.29 -11.85
N ASN A 151 3.20 -9.08 -11.52
CA ASN A 151 3.96 -7.91 -11.97
C ASN A 151 4.17 -7.91 -13.48
N PHE A 152 4.51 -9.05 -14.07
CA PHE A 152 4.64 -9.19 -15.53
C PHE A 152 3.40 -8.70 -16.27
N LYS A 153 2.21 -9.11 -15.83
CA LYS A 153 0.96 -8.70 -16.48
C LYS A 153 0.68 -7.22 -16.31
N MET A 154 0.83 -6.69 -15.10
CA MET A 154 0.60 -5.27 -14.81
C MET A 154 1.58 -4.39 -15.53
N ASN A 155 2.86 -4.74 -15.53
CA ASN A 155 3.90 -4.00 -16.23
C ASN A 155 3.65 -3.95 -17.75
N ARG A 156 3.17 -5.05 -18.35
CA ARG A 156 2.77 -5.04 -19.77
C ARG A 156 1.62 -4.08 -20.08
N LEU A 157 0.68 -3.92 -19.18
CA LEU A 157 -0.41 -2.95 -19.34
C LEU A 157 0.09 -1.53 -19.14
N PHE A 158 0.92 -1.31 -18.13
CA PHE A 158 1.59 -0.05 -17.89
C PHE A 158 2.39 0.43 -19.11
N LYS A 159 3.23 -0.43 -19.69
CA LYS A 159 3.99 -0.12 -20.92
C LYS A 159 3.08 0.28 -22.07
N LYS A 160 1.94 -0.38 -22.26
CA LYS A 160 0.98 0.01 -23.29
C LYS A 160 0.40 1.41 -23.06
N TRP A 161 0.21 1.81 -21.81
CA TRP A 161 -0.24 3.15 -21.48
C TRP A 161 0.86 4.20 -21.74
N THR A 162 2.10 3.94 -21.38
CA THR A 162 3.23 4.84 -21.66
C THR A 162 3.54 4.96 -23.16
N GLU A 163 3.26 3.92 -23.95
CA GLU A 163 3.31 3.96 -25.42
C GLU A 163 2.16 4.77 -26.03
N MET A 164 0.99 4.80 -25.36
CA MET A 164 -0.22 5.45 -25.86
C MET A 164 -0.27 6.94 -25.51
N SER A 165 0.27 7.35 -24.37
CA SER A 165 0.20 8.70 -23.83
C SER A 165 1.51 9.11 -23.18
N PRO A 166 1.98 10.35 -23.41
CA PRO A 166 3.14 10.92 -22.70
C PRO A 166 2.76 11.38 -21.27
N ASN A 167 1.46 11.38 -20.91
CA ASN A 167 0.94 11.89 -19.64
C ASN A 167 0.47 10.73 -18.78
N VAL A 168 1.38 9.85 -18.40
CA VAL A 168 1.12 8.75 -17.47
C VAL A 168 1.75 9.07 -16.13
N ASP A 169 0.94 9.06 -15.09
CA ASP A 169 1.37 9.10 -13.70
C ASP A 169 1.18 7.70 -13.09
N VAL A 170 1.84 7.42 -11.99
CA VAL A 170 1.77 6.12 -11.32
C VAL A 170 1.22 6.28 -9.91
N TRP A 171 0.30 5.40 -9.56
CA TRP A 171 -0.10 5.17 -8.18
C TRP A 171 0.52 3.85 -7.72
N TYR A 172 1.51 3.96 -6.84
CA TYR A 172 2.34 2.86 -6.38
C TYR A 172 2.07 2.54 -4.91
N TYR A 173 2.09 1.24 -4.56
CA TYR A 173 1.67 0.73 -3.25
C TYR A 173 2.77 -0.10 -2.57
N PRO A 174 3.85 0.49 -2.05
CA PRO A 174 4.89 -0.25 -1.33
C PRO A 174 4.45 -0.52 0.11
N PHE A 175 3.36 -1.24 0.31
CA PHE A 175 2.86 -1.66 1.63
C PHE A 175 1.87 -2.81 1.49
N GLN A 176 1.54 -3.42 2.62
CA GLN A 176 0.46 -4.41 2.71
C GLN A 176 -0.71 -3.91 3.56
N TRP A 177 -1.90 -4.51 3.34
CA TRP A 177 -3.12 -4.09 4.02
C TRP A 177 -3.34 -4.73 5.39
N TYR A 178 -2.81 -5.93 5.63
CA TYR A 178 -3.28 -6.79 6.71
C TYR A 178 -2.41 -6.77 7.97
N ASN A 179 -1.11 -6.70 7.84
CA ASN A 179 -0.22 -6.77 8.99
C ASN A 179 0.53 -5.47 9.23
N VAL A 180 -0.19 -4.44 9.67
CA VAL A 180 0.37 -3.11 9.96
C VAL A 180 1.32 -3.09 11.17
N ALA A 181 1.31 -4.15 11.98
CA ALA A 181 2.13 -4.25 13.18
C ALA A 181 3.48 -4.95 12.95
N PHE A 182 3.69 -5.52 11.78
CA PHE A 182 4.95 -6.08 11.35
C PHE A 182 5.56 -5.22 10.24
N GLN A 183 6.87 -5.24 10.13
CA GLN A 183 7.56 -4.55 9.04
C GLN A 183 7.20 -5.19 7.71
N ASP A 184 6.75 -4.37 6.74
CA ASP A 184 6.62 -4.82 5.35
C ASP A 184 8.02 -4.96 4.76
N PRO A 185 8.48 -6.15 4.36
CA PRO A 185 9.79 -6.34 3.76
C PRO A 185 9.76 -5.97 2.26
N VAL A 186 9.52 -4.69 1.98
CA VAL A 186 9.32 -4.16 0.62
C VAL A 186 10.38 -3.13 0.23
N PHE A 187 11.43 -2.99 1.02
CA PHE A 187 12.38 -1.89 0.83
C PHE A 187 13.34 -2.14 -0.34
N ASP A 188 13.67 -3.41 -0.62
CA ASP A 188 14.42 -3.76 -1.80
C ASP A 188 13.61 -3.48 -3.07
N SER A 189 12.40 -4.00 -3.16
CA SER A 189 11.51 -3.71 -4.31
C SER A 189 11.21 -2.22 -4.45
N LEU A 190 11.03 -1.47 -3.36
CA LEU A 190 10.87 -0.01 -3.40
C LEU A 190 12.04 0.67 -4.09
N TYR A 191 13.29 0.26 -3.80
CA TYR A 191 14.48 0.81 -4.43
C TYR A 191 14.48 0.57 -5.94
N TYR A 192 14.32 -0.66 -6.38
CA TYR A 192 14.36 -1.03 -7.80
C TYR A 192 13.16 -0.50 -8.57
N ASP A 193 11.96 -0.59 -8.01
CA ASP A 193 10.73 -0.13 -8.64
C ASP A 193 10.72 1.38 -8.88
N MET A 194 11.17 2.18 -7.90
CA MET A 194 11.26 3.62 -8.07
C MET A 194 12.25 4.02 -9.17
N LYS A 195 13.38 3.33 -9.28
CA LYS A 195 14.36 3.55 -10.38
C LYS A 195 13.80 3.10 -11.72
N TYR A 196 13.13 1.95 -11.76
CA TYR A 196 12.46 1.48 -12.96
C TYR A 196 11.41 2.47 -13.44
N LEU A 197 10.51 2.91 -12.56
CA LEU A 197 9.46 3.87 -12.89
C LEU A 197 10.03 5.21 -13.38
N ALA A 198 11.09 5.71 -12.75
CA ALA A 198 11.79 6.91 -13.20
C ALA A 198 12.35 6.76 -14.63
N SER A 199 12.74 5.56 -15.02
CA SER A 199 13.24 5.26 -16.38
C SER A 199 12.14 5.24 -17.44
N GLN A 200 10.86 5.12 -17.05
CA GLN A 200 9.72 4.97 -17.97
C GLN A 200 9.14 6.32 -18.45
N ASN A 201 9.76 7.44 -18.15
CA ASN A 201 9.31 8.79 -18.54
C ASN A 201 7.87 9.09 -18.07
N ILE A 202 7.55 8.75 -16.82
CA ILE A 202 6.29 9.09 -16.18
C ILE A 202 6.25 10.57 -15.75
N GLY A 203 5.04 11.14 -15.68
CA GLY A 203 4.85 12.54 -15.28
C GLY A 203 4.92 12.76 -13.77
N GLY A 204 4.60 11.74 -12.99
CA GLY A 204 4.59 11.80 -11.53
C GLY A 204 4.33 10.44 -10.90
N ILE A 205 4.56 10.37 -9.59
CA ILE A 205 4.27 9.20 -8.79
C ILE A 205 3.55 9.60 -7.50
N MET A 206 2.46 8.94 -7.20
CA MET A 206 1.84 8.93 -5.89
C MET A 206 2.20 7.61 -5.21
N CYS A 207 2.96 7.70 -4.14
CA CYS A 207 3.43 6.55 -3.38
C CYS A 207 2.58 6.43 -2.11
N LEU A 208 1.70 5.44 -2.06
CA LEU A 208 0.92 5.14 -0.87
C LEU A 208 1.74 4.20 0.02
N THR A 209 2.37 4.74 1.05
CA THR A 209 3.32 4.01 1.89
C THR A 209 2.69 3.34 3.10
N SER A 210 1.40 3.57 3.33
CA SER A 210 0.64 3.02 4.46
C SER A 210 -0.85 3.25 4.26
N ASN A 211 -1.65 2.31 4.73
CA ASN A 211 -3.11 2.45 4.87
C ASN A 211 -3.53 2.86 6.29
N SER A 212 -2.59 2.94 7.22
CA SER A 212 -2.83 3.18 8.64
C SER A 212 -1.73 4.03 9.25
N THR A 213 -2.10 4.89 10.21
CA THR A 213 -1.14 5.70 11.00
C THR A 213 -0.25 4.85 11.90
N VAL A 214 -0.60 3.59 12.09
CA VAL A 214 0.14 2.64 12.94
C VAL A 214 0.98 1.62 12.17
N SER A 215 1.07 1.74 10.85
CA SER A 215 1.94 0.88 10.04
C SER A 215 3.40 1.14 10.37
N LEU A 216 4.12 0.06 10.69
CA LEU A 216 5.55 0.16 10.99
C LEU A 216 6.33 0.68 9.78
N LEU A 217 7.32 1.50 10.07
CA LEU A 217 8.26 2.08 9.08
C LEU A 217 7.61 2.86 7.90
N ALA A 218 6.31 3.23 8.00
CA ALA A 218 5.65 4.02 6.96
C ALA A 218 6.39 5.35 6.67
N SER A 219 6.92 6.00 7.71
CA SER A 219 7.72 7.23 7.58
C SER A 219 9.07 6.98 6.92
N LEU A 220 9.72 5.85 7.19
CA LEU A 220 10.95 5.44 6.49
C LEU A 220 10.67 5.18 5.01
N LYS A 221 9.60 4.43 4.68
CA LYS A 221 9.18 4.22 3.28
C LYS A 221 8.94 5.53 2.55
N SER A 222 8.21 6.45 3.18
CA SER A 222 7.95 7.78 2.61
C SER A 222 9.23 8.59 2.40
N TYR A 223 10.16 8.55 3.36
CA TYR A 223 11.44 9.23 3.27
C TYR A 223 12.28 8.69 2.09
N LEU A 224 12.45 7.38 2.01
CA LEU A 224 13.25 6.73 0.97
C LEU A 224 12.62 6.88 -0.43
N ALA A 225 11.29 6.70 -0.53
CA ALA A 225 10.57 6.94 -1.78
C ALA A 225 10.72 8.39 -2.27
N SER A 226 10.65 9.37 -1.36
CA SER A 226 10.83 10.78 -1.71
C SER A 226 12.26 11.09 -2.18
N ARG A 227 13.26 10.47 -1.57
CA ARG A 227 14.66 10.59 -2.01
C ARG A 227 14.84 10.06 -3.44
N LEU A 228 14.33 8.87 -3.72
CA LEU A 228 14.41 8.22 -5.04
C LEU A 228 13.59 8.98 -6.11
N ALA A 229 12.42 9.51 -5.73
CA ALA A 229 11.62 10.35 -6.64
C ALA A 229 12.32 11.65 -7.01
N TRP A 230 13.14 12.20 -6.10
CA TRP A 230 13.94 13.39 -6.36
C TRP A 230 15.21 13.09 -7.17
N ASP A 231 15.88 12.00 -6.83
CA ASP A 231 17.14 11.58 -7.47
C ASP A 231 17.19 10.06 -7.67
N ALA A 232 16.84 9.61 -8.85
CA ALA A 232 16.90 8.19 -9.21
C ALA A 232 18.34 7.68 -9.43
N SER A 233 19.37 8.53 -9.34
CA SER A 233 20.77 8.10 -9.45
C SER A 233 21.34 7.52 -8.16
N ILE A 234 20.65 7.68 -7.02
CA ILE A 234 21.01 7.11 -5.71
C ILE A 234 21.33 5.62 -5.88
N THR A 235 22.52 5.23 -5.43
CA THR A 235 22.95 3.83 -5.42
C THR A 235 22.29 3.06 -4.28
N GLU A 236 22.26 1.73 -4.40
CA GLU A 236 21.71 0.87 -3.35
C GLU A 236 22.45 1.07 -2.01
N ALA A 237 23.78 1.22 -2.04
CA ALA A 237 24.57 1.48 -0.84
C ALA A 237 24.20 2.83 -0.18
N GLU A 238 23.96 3.88 -0.96
CA GLU A 238 23.47 5.16 -0.44
C GLU A 238 22.05 5.08 0.08
N TYR A 239 21.18 4.32 -0.59
CA TYR A 239 19.81 4.09 -0.15
C TYR A 239 19.75 3.45 1.24
N TYR A 240 20.53 2.39 1.46
CA TYR A 240 20.59 1.75 2.77
C TYR A 240 21.38 2.56 3.81
N ALA A 241 22.32 3.40 3.39
CA ALA A 241 22.95 4.37 4.29
C ALA A 241 21.94 5.43 4.77
N TYR A 242 21.04 5.92 3.92
CA TYR A 242 19.94 6.80 4.33
C TYR A 242 18.96 6.09 5.28
N ALA A 243 18.69 4.81 5.06
CA ALA A 243 17.88 4.04 6.00
C ALA A 243 18.55 3.95 7.38
N LEU A 244 19.84 3.61 7.45
CA LEU A 244 20.60 3.56 8.70
C LEU A 244 20.61 4.93 9.41
N GLU A 245 20.88 6.03 8.67
CA GLU A 245 20.84 7.39 9.20
C GLU A 245 19.46 7.70 9.82
N TRP A 246 18.38 7.32 9.11
CA TRP A 246 17.03 7.49 9.62
C TRP A 246 16.80 6.72 10.93
N PHE A 247 17.25 5.46 11.03
CA PHE A 247 17.17 4.67 12.25
C PHE A 247 17.90 5.34 13.41
N ARG A 248 19.12 5.83 13.21
CA ARG A 248 19.90 6.55 14.22
C ARG A 248 19.21 7.82 14.69
N ILE A 249 18.64 8.60 13.76
CA ILE A 249 17.91 9.84 14.11
C ILE A 249 16.65 9.53 14.92
N VAL A 250 15.90 8.49 14.53
CA VAL A 250 14.60 8.18 15.15
C VAL A 250 14.74 7.46 16.47
N TYR A 251 15.67 6.53 16.60
CA TYR A 251 15.80 5.66 17.77
C TYR A 251 16.96 6.04 18.70
N GLY A 252 17.91 6.86 18.27
CA GLY A 252 19.20 7.14 18.91
C GLY A 252 20.33 6.39 18.22
N GLU A 253 21.57 6.81 18.42
CA GLU A 253 22.73 6.29 17.66
C GLU A 253 22.85 4.76 17.82
N ASP A 254 23.01 4.26 19.04
CA ASP A 254 23.24 2.85 19.31
C ASP A 254 21.96 2.01 19.21
N SER A 255 20.83 2.51 19.75
CA SER A 255 19.51 1.85 19.59
C SER A 255 19.09 1.74 18.13
N GLY A 256 19.42 2.74 17.32
CA GLY A 256 19.14 2.78 15.89
C GLY A 256 19.93 1.74 15.10
N GLU A 257 21.17 1.46 15.49
CA GLU A 257 21.96 0.41 14.85
C GLU A 257 21.39 -0.99 15.11
N ASN A 258 20.95 -1.26 16.34
CA ASN A 258 20.30 -2.52 16.69
C ASN A 258 18.95 -2.67 15.93
N ALA A 259 18.15 -1.62 15.89
CA ALA A 259 16.88 -1.60 15.15
C ALA A 259 17.10 -1.76 13.64
N TYR A 260 18.12 -1.13 13.07
CA TYR A 260 18.50 -1.30 11.67
C TYR A 260 18.99 -2.74 11.36
N THR A 261 19.71 -3.35 12.27
CA THR A 261 20.12 -4.75 12.11
C THR A 261 18.91 -5.68 12.04
N TYR A 262 17.94 -5.51 12.93
CA TYR A 262 16.65 -6.24 12.86
C TYR A 262 15.90 -5.96 11.56
N PHE A 263 15.86 -4.70 11.11
CA PHE A 263 15.29 -4.31 9.82
C PHE A 263 15.90 -5.11 8.66
N ARG A 264 17.24 -5.16 8.59
CA ARG A 264 17.95 -5.90 7.53
C ARG A 264 17.73 -7.42 7.60
N MET A 265 17.52 -7.96 8.79
CA MET A 265 17.19 -9.38 8.95
C MET A 265 15.80 -9.70 8.35
N CYS A 266 14.81 -8.82 8.54
CA CYS A 266 13.49 -8.99 7.92
C CYS A 266 13.56 -8.93 6.39
N GLU A 267 14.34 -7.99 5.81
CA GLU A 267 14.56 -7.92 4.37
C GLU A 267 15.24 -9.19 3.85
N THR A 268 16.29 -9.65 4.54
CA THR A 268 16.98 -10.91 4.19
C THR A 268 16.05 -12.13 4.22
N ALA A 269 15.15 -12.19 5.20
CA ALA A 269 14.18 -13.29 5.30
C ALA A 269 13.16 -13.26 4.14
N ASN A 270 12.82 -12.07 3.64
CA ASN A 270 11.98 -11.93 2.45
C ASN A 270 12.71 -12.38 1.18
N ASP A 271 13.97 -11.96 1.01
CA ASP A 271 14.80 -12.35 -0.14
C ASP A 271 15.01 -13.89 -0.20
N ILE A 272 15.16 -14.54 0.97
CA ILE A 272 15.30 -16.00 1.05
C ILE A 272 14.00 -16.71 0.68
N LEU A 273 12.85 -16.17 1.08
CA LEU A 273 11.54 -16.73 0.78
C LEU A 273 11.27 -16.74 -0.74
N ASP A 274 11.62 -15.67 -1.44
CA ASP A 274 11.48 -15.51 -2.90
C ASP A 274 10.09 -15.93 -3.44
N GLU A 275 9.03 -15.71 -2.64
CA GLU A 275 7.66 -16.03 -3.01
C GLU A 275 6.87 -14.77 -3.40
N CYS A 276 5.92 -14.93 -4.32
CA CYS A 276 5.00 -13.85 -4.66
C CYS A 276 4.11 -13.50 -3.46
N CYS A 277 4.49 -12.49 -2.71
CA CYS A 277 3.64 -11.88 -1.71
C CYS A 277 2.64 -10.95 -2.40
N CYS A 278 1.44 -11.46 -2.63
CA CYS A 278 0.38 -10.63 -3.13
C CYS A 278 -0.07 -9.64 -2.06
N PHE A 279 -0.24 -8.40 -2.47
CA PHE A 279 -0.81 -7.29 -1.72
C PHE A 279 -2.13 -7.64 -1.00
N PHE A 280 -2.92 -8.55 -1.58
CA PHE A 280 -4.11 -9.16 -1.03
C PHE A 280 -4.06 -10.67 -1.19
N HIS A 281 -3.71 -11.38 -0.16
CA HIS A 281 -4.11 -12.77 -0.07
C HIS A 281 -5.50 -12.85 0.57
N TYR A 282 -6.52 -13.00 -0.25
CA TYR A 282 -7.80 -13.53 0.19
C TYR A 282 -7.72 -15.06 0.13
N GLY A 283 -7.40 -15.71 1.20
CA GLY A 283 -7.40 -17.17 1.29
C GLY A 283 -7.61 -17.62 2.72
N GLU A 284 -8.31 -18.73 2.88
CA GLU A 284 -8.62 -19.34 4.15
C GLU A 284 -7.40 -19.77 4.99
N ASP A 285 -6.17 -19.61 4.42
CA ASP A 285 -4.90 -20.06 4.99
C ASP A 285 -3.97 -18.91 5.39
N MET A 286 -4.51 -17.73 5.72
CA MET A 286 -3.68 -16.59 6.12
C MET A 286 -3.33 -16.59 7.61
N PRO A 287 -2.25 -17.17 8.02
CA PRO A 287 -1.59 -16.78 9.25
C PRO A 287 -0.46 -15.81 8.95
N GLY A 288 -0.75 -14.52 9.16
CA GLY A 288 0.22 -13.49 9.48
C GLY A 288 1.44 -13.40 8.54
N THR A 289 2.60 -13.51 9.13
CA THR A 289 3.92 -13.28 8.50
C THR A 289 4.44 -14.40 7.60
N HIS A 290 3.79 -15.55 7.55
CA HIS A 290 4.30 -16.74 6.86
C HIS A 290 4.53 -16.58 5.35
N HIS A 291 3.87 -15.60 4.72
CA HIS A 291 4.01 -15.34 3.28
C HIS A 291 4.87 -14.10 2.95
N MET A 292 5.52 -13.54 3.94
CA MET A 292 6.32 -12.32 3.76
C MET A 292 7.80 -12.53 4.05
N VAL A 293 8.11 -13.53 4.85
CA VAL A 293 9.48 -13.81 5.31
C VAL A 293 9.68 -15.31 5.45
N ASP A 294 10.89 -15.79 5.20
CA ASP A 294 11.26 -17.20 5.41
C ASP A 294 11.16 -17.58 6.89
N ALA A 295 10.23 -18.49 7.18
CA ALA A 295 9.92 -18.92 8.54
C ALA A 295 11.12 -19.56 9.23
N LYS A 296 11.90 -20.35 8.47
CA LYS A 296 13.06 -21.04 9.03
C LYS A 296 14.18 -20.06 9.39
N TYR A 297 14.47 -19.10 8.50
CA TYR A 297 15.47 -18.07 8.79
C TYR A 297 15.11 -17.28 10.06
N MET A 298 13.84 -16.86 10.17
CA MET A 298 13.37 -16.11 11.33
C MET A 298 13.42 -16.94 12.61
N ALA A 299 13.03 -18.21 12.56
CA ALA A 299 13.10 -19.12 13.71
C ALA A 299 14.55 -19.39 14.16
N ASP A 300 15.44 -19.64 13.22
CA ASP A 300 16.88 -19.89 13.49
C ASP A 300 17.57 -18.67 14.12
N ASN A 301 17.10 -17.47 13.81
CA ASN A 301 17.69 -16.20 14.27
C ASN A 301 16.87 -15.49 15.35
N PHE A 302 15.79 -16.08 15.85
CA PHE A 302 14.89 -15.41 16.80
C PHE A 302 15.61 -14.98 18.10
N ASP A 303 16.51 -15.81 18.63
CA ASP A 303 17.26 -15.47 19.85
C ASP A 303 18.08 -14.20 19.65
N PHE A 304 18.75 -14.06 18.51
CA PHE A 304 19.52 -12.86 18.19
C PHE A 304 18.61 -11.63 17.98
N MET A 305 17.46 -11.78 17.32
CA MET A 305 16.48 -10.68 17.18
C MET A 305 15.95 -10.22 18.54
N TYR A 306 15.73 -11.15 19.45
CA TYR A 306 15.29 -10.86 20.80
C TYR A 306 16.39 -10.14 21.62
N GLU A 307 17.65 -10.52 21.46
CA GLU A 307 18.80 -9.81 22.04
C GLU A 307 18.90 -8.38 21.48
N LEU A 308 18.77 -8.18 20.17
CA LEU A 308 18.77 -6.84 19.57
C LEU A 308 17.74 -5.91 20.18
N TYR A 309 16.56 -6.43 20.54
CA TYR A 309 15.53 -5.64 21.23
C TYR A 309 16.00 -5.17 22.60
N HIS A 310 16.56 -6.07 23.40
CA HIS A 310 17.05 -5.74 24.74
C HIS A 310 18.26 -4.80 24.68
N ASP A 311 19.20 -5.05 23.79
CA ASP A 311 20.36 -4.19 23.57
C ASP A 311 19.92 -2.77 23.15
N ALA A 312 18.90 -2.67 22.27
CA ALA A 312 18.35 -1.37 21.86
C ALA A 312 17.68 -0.63 23.02
N LEU A 313 17.02 -1.34 23.94
CA LEU A 313 16.41 -0.74 25.12
C LEU A 313 17.46 -0.27 26.13
N ASP A 314 18.48 -1.09 26.39
CA ASP A 314 19.52 -0.83 27.38
C ASP A 314 20.35 0.43 27.05
N VAL A 315 20.51 0.74 25.76
CA VAL A 315 21.23 1.92 25.29
C VAL A 315 20.32 3.10 24.91
N ALA A 316 19.01 3.00 25.15
CA ALA A 316 18.06 4.07 24.83
C ALA A 316 18.31 5.32 25.68
N GLU A 317 18.65 6.44 25.05
CA GLU A 317 19.09 7.67 25.71
C GLU A 317 17.97 8.47 26.41
N SER A 318 16.70 8.13 26.16
CA SER A 318 15.55 8.84 26.72
C SER A 318 14.28 7.97 26.71
N ALA A 319 13.31 8.32 27.55
CA ALA A 319 11.99 7.68 27.56
C ALA A 319 11.28 7.73 26.18
N GLY A 320 11.54 8.76 25.38
CA GLY A 320 11.02 8.86 24.01
C GLY A 320 11.71 7.89 23.04
N ALA A 321 13.01 7.68 23.20
CA ALA A 321 13.73 6.67 22.43
C ALA A 321 13.28 5.25 22.83
N GLU A 322 13.21 4.97 24.13
CA GLU A 322 12.69 3.71 24.65
C GLU A 322 11.29 3.39 24.12
N PHE A 323 10.37 4.36 24.13
CA PHE A 323 9.02 4.18 23.60
C PHE A 323 9.02 3.83 22.11
N ARG A 324 9.87 4.49 21.30
CA ARG A 324 9.98 4.19 19.86
C ARG A 324 10.59 2.82 19.60
N VAL A 325 11.62 2.42 20.36
CA VAL A 325 12.22 1.09 20.30
C VAL A 325 11.15 0.03 20.59
N LYS A 326 10.41 0.15 21.69
CA LYS A 326 9.31 -0.74 22.03
C LYS A 326 8.27 -0.81 20.92
N GLY A 327 7.89 0.32 20.36
CA GLY A 327 6.92 0.39 19.26
C GLY A 327 7.37 -0.37 18.02
N TYR A 328 8.62 -0.25 17.64
CA TYR A 328 9.17 -0.93 16.46
C TYR A 328 9.30 -2.45 16.69
N PHE A 329 9.90 -2.84 17.79
CA PHE A 329 10.08 -4.25 18.10
C PHE A 329 8.80 -4.98 18.53
N SER A 330 7.69 -4.26 18.73
CA SER A 330 6.38 -4.90 19.02
C SER A 330 5.95 -5.90 17.92
N GLY A 331 6.46 -5.75 16.70
CA GLY A 331 6.28 -6.70 15.60
C GLY A 331 6.91 -8.07 15.82
N MET A 332 7.88 -8.20 16.75
CA MET A 332 8.46 -9.51 17.10
C MET A 332 7.44 -10.52 17.63
N LEU A 333 6.29 -10.06 18.14
CA LEU A 333 5.20 -10.95 18.52
C LEU A 333 4.80 -11.87 17.38
N TYR A 334 4.73 -11.35 16.16
CA TYR A 334 4.38 -12.12 14.97
C TYR A 334 5.46 -13.15 14.61
N VAL A 335 6.73 -12.78 14.76
CA VAL A 335 7.86 -13.70 14.60
C VAL A 335 7.78 -14.83 15.64
N CYS A 336 7.51 -14.46 16.88
CA CYS A 336 7.40 -15.41 17.99
C CYS A 336 6.26 -16.40 17.78
N ILE A 337 5.09 -15.93 17.39
CA ILE A 337 3.90 -16.76 17.22
C ILE A 337 3.99 -17.64 15.97
N GLY A 338 4.18 -16.99 14.80
CA GLY A 338 3.99 -17.65 13.52
C GLY A 338 5.15 -18.56 13.12
N ILE A 339 6.35 -18.23 13.55
CA ILE A 339 7.57 -18.77 12.95
C ILE A 339 8.31 -19.71 13.91
N THR A 340 8.32 -19.43 15.21
CA THR A 340 9.02 -20.26 16.19
C THR A 340 8.16 -21.36 16.81
N TYR A 341 6.84 -21.33 16.55
CA TYR A 341 5.88 -22.19 17.21
C TYR A 341 6.08 -23.68 16.95
N GLU A 342 6.12 -24.07 15.67
CA GLU A 342 6.23 -25.49 15.33
C GLU A 342 7.60 -26.04 15.73
N ASP A 343 8.65 -25.29 15.55
CA ASP A 343 10.01 -25.74 15.73
C ASP A 343 10.39 -25.84 17.21
N ARG A 344 10.19 -24.79 17.97
CA ARG A 344 10.67 -24.70 19.36
C ARG A 344 9.63 -24.99 20.42
N TYR A 345 8.37 -24.61 20.19
CA TYR A 345 7.32 -24.82 21.18
C TYR A 345 6.73 -26.22 21.05
N THR A 346 6.35 -26.66 19.86
CA THR A 346 5.72 -27.96 19.66
C THR A 346 6.71 -29.13 19.75
N ASN A 347 7.88 -28.98 19.11
CA ASN A 347 8.87 -30.04 18.99
C ASN A 347 10.01 -29.94 20.03
N GLY A 348 10.12 -28.80 20.73
CA GLY A 348 11.16 -28.55 21.71
C GLY A 348 11.03 -29.37 23.01
N SER A 349 12.10 -29.42 23.78
CA SER A 349 12.14 -29.94 25.14
C SER A 349 11.23 -29.13 26.08
N ALA A 350 11.00 -29.65 27.28
CA ALA A 350 10.23 -28.90 28.30
C ALA A 350 10.91 -27.57 28.69
N GLU A 351 12.24 -27.53 28.67
CA GLU A 351 13.03 -26.33 28.96
C GLU A 351 12.91 -25.29 27.85
N GLU A 352 13.06 -25.69 26.60
CA GLU A 352 12.88 -24.84 25.42
C GLU A 352 11.45 -24.25 25.36
N ARG A 353 10.45 -25.07 25.62
CA ARG A 353 9.03 -24.60 25.70
C ARG A 353 8.83 -23.55 26.80
N ALA A 354 9.46 -23.73 27.97
CA ALA A 354 9.34 -22.77 29.06
C ALA A 354 9.96 -21.41 28.69
N VAL A 355 11.14 -21.42 28.06
CA VAL A 355 11.82 -20.20 27.58
C VAL A 355 10.97 -19.52 26.51
N MET A 356 10.43 -20.26 25.55
CA MET A 356 9.59 -19.67 24.50
C MET A 356 8.29 -19.10 25.04
N ALA A 357 7.68 -19.76 26.05
CA ALA A 357 6.47 -19.22 26.68
C ALA A 357 6.74 -17.90 27.44
N GLU A 358 7.91 -17.73 28.04
CA GLU A 358 8.32 -16.48 28.69
C GLU A 358 8.53 -15.36 27.68
N ARG A 359 9.30 -15.62 26.62
CA ARG A 359 9.53 -14.66 25.52
C ARG A 359 8.25 -14.27 24.81
N TYR A 360 7.36 -15.25 24.56
CA TYR A 360 6.05 -14.98 23.99
C TYR A 360 5.25 -14.00 24.88
N ARG A 361 5.24 -14.22 26.20
CA ARG A 361 4.52 -13.34 27.13
C ARG A 361 5.08 -11.92 27.08
N GLU A 362 6.39 -11.77 27.04
CA GLU A 362 7.04 -10.47 26.93
C GLU A 362 6.68 -9.77 25.61
N CYS A 363 6.81 -10.47 24.48
CA CYS A 363 6.42 -9.92 23.17
C CYS A 363 4.93 -9.52 23.12
N TYR A 364 4.06 -10.32 23.75
CA TYR A 364 2.63 -10.03 23.82
C TYR A 364 2.35 -8.79 24.68
N ASP A 365 2.95 -8.70 25.86
CA ASP A 365 2.80 -7.55 26.74
C ASP A 365 3.31 -6.26 26.09
N LEU A 366 4.45 -6.32 25.42
CA LEU A 366 5.01 -5.26 24.61
C LEU A 366 4.04 -4.81 23.51
N TYR A 367 3.48 -5.75 22.77
CA TYR A 367 2.51 -5.47 21.71
C TYR A 367 1.26 -4.78 22.28
N VAL A 368 0.70 -5.30 23.36
CA VAL A 368 -0.49 -4.73 24.02
C VAL A 368 -0.21 -3.32 24.56
N GLU A 369 0.94 -3.10 25.19
CA GLU A 369 1.35 -1.77 25.66
C GLU A 369 1.41 -0.76 24.52
N CYS A 370 2.10 -1.11 23.42
CA CYS A 370 2.24 -0.25 22.26
C CYS A 370 0.90 0.05 21.59
N ARG A 371 0.03 -0.96 21.44
CA ARG A 371 -1.28 -0.76 20.80
C ARG A 371 -2.25 0.05 21.64
N ARG A 372 -2.29 -0.13 22.93
CA ARG A 372 -3.11 0.72 23.84
C ARG A 372 -2.72 2.18 23.74
N THR A 373 -1.44 2.47 23.66
CA THR A 373 -0.94 3.85 23.57
C THR A 373 -1.25 4.50 22.22
N LEU A 374 -1.26 3.72 21.13
CA LEU A 374 -1.54 4.22 19.78
C LEU A 374 -3.04 4.39 19.48
N THR A 375 -3.92 3.64 20.16
CA THR A 375 -5.37 3.64 19.86
C THR A 375 -6.19 4.64 20.67
N VAL A 376 -5.66 5.20 21.78
CA VAL A 376 -6.48 5.93 22.75
C VAL A 376 -6.76 7.39 22.38
N ASP A 377 -5.95 8.06 21.55
CA ASP A 377 -6.09 9.51 21.39
C ASP A 377 -6.15 10.09 19.96
N THR A 378 -6.07 9.32 18.88
CA THR A 378 -5.80 9.93 17.57
C THR A 378 -6.63 9.47 16.37
N VAL A 379 -7.62 8.59 16.51
CA VAL A 379 -8.48 8.23 15.39
C VAL A 379 -9.87 8.80 15.59
N PRO A 380 -10.24 9.89 14.89
CA PRO A 380 -11.65 10.19 14.68
C PRO A 380 -12.23 9.01 13.90
N VAL A 381 -13.20 8.33 14.48
CA VAL A 381 -13.99 7.31 13.78
C VAL A 381 -14.63 7.99 12.58
N GLY A 382 -14.02 7.83 11.41
CA GLY A 382 -14.67 8.16 10.14
C GLY A 382 -15.80 7.16 9.89
N GLU A 383 -16.77 7.51 9.09
CA GLU A 383 -17.96 6.72 8.75
C GLU A 383 -17.68 5.33 8.12
N HIS A 384 -16.44 4.98 7.92
CA HIS A 384 -15.98 3.64 7.52
C HIS A 384 -15.24 3.02 8.69
N GLY A 385 -15.98 2.42 9.58
CA GLY A 385 -15.63 1.62 10.74
C GLY A 385 -14.17 1.65 11.20
N ALA A 386 -13.93 1.63 12.49
CA ALA A 386 -12.61 1.43 13.06
C ALA A 386 -11.82 0.46 12.19
N VAL A 387 -10.57 0.81 11.87
CA VAL A 387 -9.62 -0.20 11.44
C VAL A 387 -9.61 -1.23 12.56
N ASP A 388 -10.30 -2.33 12.35
CA ASP A 388 -10.32 -3.41 13.31
C ASP A 388 -8.85 -3.79 13.53
N VAL A 389 -8.36 -3.49 14.71
CA VAL A 389 -7.23 -4.24 15.27
C VAL A 389 -7.67 -5.68 15.10
N PRO A 390 -6.93 -6.52 14.37
CA PRO A 390 -7.39 -7.87 14.08
C PRO A 390 -7.93 -8.48 15.35
N VAL A 391 -9.20 -8.91 15.32
CA VAL A 391 -9.97 -9.42 16.47
C VAL A 391 -9.21 -10.50 17.23
N TYR A 392 -8.28 -11.18 16.58
CA TYR A 392 -7.42 -12.22 17.14
C TYR A 392 -6.47 -11.74 18.25
N LEU A 393 -6.25 -10.45 18.40
CA LEU A 393 -5.36 -9.90 19.44
C LEU A 393 -6.13 -9.32 20.66
N THR A 394 -7.44 -9.32 20.62
CA THR A 394 -8.28 -8.88 21.76
C THR A 394 -8.70 -10.03 22.68
N VAL A 395 -8.37 -11.27 22.35
CA VAL A 395 -8.70 -12.43 23.19
C VAL A 395 -7.69 -12.51 24.34
N PRO A 396 -8.13 -12.49 25.60
CA PRO A 396 -7.24 -12.77 26.74
C PRO A 396 -6.64 -14.15 26.57
N LEU A 397 -5.33 -14.22 26.44
CA LEU A 397 -4.61 -15.49 26.35
C LEU A 397 -4.72 -16.21 27.69
N ASP A 398 -5.36 -17.36 27.67
CA ASP A 398 -5.28 -18.33 28.74
C ASP A 398 -3.91 -19.05 28.63
N LEU A 399 -2.95 -18.56 29.38
CA LEU A 399 -1.57 -19.08 29.36
C LEU A 399 -1.44 -20.51 29.95
N GLU A 400 -2.53 -21.06 30.51
CA GLU A 400 -2.59 -22.49 30.90
C GLU A 400 -2.98 -23.38 29.70
N ARG A 401 -3.55 -22.79 28.64
CA ARG A 401 -3.75 -23.45 27.34
C ARG A 401 -2.63 -23.06 26.41
N ASN A 402 -2.38 -23.92 25.44
CA ASN A 402 -1.46 -23.63 24.34
C ASN A 402 -1.81 -22.24 23.76
N PRO A 403 -0.95 -21.21 23.92
CA PRO A 403 -1.27 -19.84 23.46
C PRO A 403 -1.54 -19.77 21.97
N PHE A 404 -1.19 -20.81 21.25
CA PHE A 404 -1.29 -20.90 19.80
C PHE A 404 -2.55 -21.64 19.32
N GLU A 405 -3.32 -22.30 20.20
CA GLU A 405 -4.62 -22.92 19.83
C GLU A 405 -5.66 -21.88 19.39
N TYR A 406 -5.49 -20.60 19.76
CA TYR A 406 -6.39 -19.52 19.35
C TYR A 406 -6.15 -18.99 17.92
N TRP A 407 -5.02 -19.31 17.32
CA TRP A 407 -4.68 -18.84 15.97
C TRP A 407 -5.10 -19.80 14.86
N VAL A 408 -5.50 -21.00 15.22
CA VAL A 408 -5.92 -22.06 14.29
C VAL A 408 -7.43 -22.19 14.20
N VAL A 409 -8.20 -21.50 15.04
CA VAL A 409 -9.66 -21.71 15.15
C VAL A 409 -10.38 -20.37 15.01
N ASP A 410 -10.77 -20.06 13.90
CA ASP A 410 -11.95 -19.52 13.24
C ASP A 410 -11.58 -18.55 12.11
N PRO A 411 -11.74 -18.96 10.88
CA PRO A 411 -11.89 -18.01 9.77
C PRO A 411 -13.28 -17.38 9.89
N ILE A 412 -13.36 -16.09 10.13
CA ILE A 412 -14.57 -15.31 9.90
C ILE A 412 -14.73 -15.08 8.41
#